data_cc32dddf3ccbdaae0bc747bf411e8a4e
#
_entry.id   cc32dddf3ccbdaae0bc747bf411e8a4e
#
_cell.length_a   1.000
_cell.length_b   1.000
_cell.length_c   1.000
_cell.angle_alpha   90.00
_cell.angle_beta   90.00
_cell.angle_gamma   90.00
#
_symmetry.space_group_name_H-M   'P 1'
#
loop_
_entity.id
_entity.type
_entity.pdbx_description
1 polymer ?
#
loop_
_entity_poly.entity_id
_entity_poly.type
_entity_poly.pdbx_seq_one_letter_code
_entity_poly.pdbx_strand_id
1 'polypeptide(L)'
;TRKESSAASDVYKRQGVYCTPHLGASTPESETNCAVMAAAELSDYLKNGNIAHSVNLPDVSQPRVGGRRICMIHKNTPGAISAITSILTTARLNIENMVNKSKKDVAYTLLDVTGDVTPDLTSKLAGIDAAIRVRIL
;
A
#
# COMPACT_ATOMS: atom_id res chain seq x y z
N THR A 1 -7.27 -28.57 15.95
CA THR A 1 -6.92 -28.25 17.34
C THR A 1 -5.97 -27.07 17.32
N ARG A 2 -6.48 -25.87 17.63
CA ARG A 2 -5.66 -24.67 17.86
C ARG A 2 -4.74 -24.97 19.05
N LYS A 3 -3.45 -24.94 18.85
CA LYS A 3 -2.49 -24.82 19.96
C LYS A 3 -2.68 -23.44 20.56
N GLU A 4 -3.30 -23.37 21.71
CA GLU A 4 -3.31 -22.14 22.50
C GLU A 4 -1.86 -21.79 22.81
N SER A 5 -1.49 -20.54 22.56
CA SER A 5 -0.14 -20.06 22.86
C SER A 5 0.14 -20.24 24.35
N SER A 6 1.20 -20.93 24.69
CA SER A 6 1.63 -21.15 26.08
C SER A 6 1.80 -19.82 26.86
N ALA A 7 2.06 -18.73 26.17
CA ALA A 7 2.12 -17.38 26.74
C ALA A 7 0.77 -16.88 27.26
N ALA A 8 -0.35 -17.20 26.61
CA ALA A 8 -1.67 -16.78 27.05
C ALA A 8 -2.09 -17.48 28.36
N SER A 9 -1.78 -18.78 28.50
CA SER A 9 -2.13 -19.53 29.72
C SER A 9 -1.30 -19.10 30.94
N ASP A 10 -0.08 -18.58 30.75
CA ASP A 10 0.78 -18.09 31.82
C ASP A 10 0.33 -16.73 32.37
N VAL A 11 -0.28 -15.88 31.54
CA VAL A 11 -0.80 -14.56 31.94
C VAL A 11 -1.94 -14.70 32.97
N TYR A 12 -2.82 -15.70 32.80
CA TYR A 12 -3.94 -15.93 33.75
C TYR A 12 -3.49 -16.39 35.14
N LYS A 13 -2.26 -16.86 35.27
CA LYS A 13 -1.70 -17.32 36.56
C LYS A 13 -0.99 -16.23 37.35
N ARG A 14 -0.77 -15.07 36.77
CA ARG A 14 -0.07 -13.95 37.42
C ARG A 14 -1.06 -13.16 38.26
N GLN A 15 -0.78 -13.01 39.55
CA GLN A 15 -1.57 -12.17 40.45
C GLN A 15 -1.46 -10.69 40.02
N GLY A 16 -2.59 -9.98 40.02
CA GLY A 16 -2.64 -8.56 39.64
C GLY A 16 -2.70 -8.27 38.13
N VAL A 17 -2.87 -9.29 37.30
CA VAL A 17 -3.07 -9.12 35.86
C VAL A 17 -4.55 -9.34 35.51
N TYR A 18 -5.16 -8.35 34.92
CA TYR A 18 -6.53 -8.43 34.39
C TYR A 18 -6.46 -8.59 32.87
N CYS A 19 -7.03 -9.69 32.36
CA CYS A 19 -7.13 -9.91 30.93
C CYS A 19 -8.55 -9.61 30.47
N THR A 20 -8.66 -8.71 29.49
CA THR A 20 -9.93 -8.43 28.80
C THR A 20 -9.88 -9.02 27.40
N PRO A 21 -11.01 -9.46 26.84
CA PRO A 21 -11.08 -9.84 25.44
C PRO A 21 -10.78 -8.63 24.54
N HIS A 22 -10.43 -8.90 23.29
CA HIS A 22 -10.16 -7.85 22.29
C HIS A 22 -11.48 -7.20 21.86
N LEU A 23 -11.91 -6.16 22.57
CA LEU A 23 -13.21 -5.49 22.39
C LEU A 23 -13.08 -4.03 21.96
N GLY A 24 -11.90 -3.58 21.52
CA GLY A 24 -11.63 -2.17 21.21
C GLY A 24 -12.55 -1.56 20.13
N ALA A 25 -13.12 -2.38 19.25
CA ALA A 25 -14.04 -1.94 18.20
C ALA A 25 -15.48 -2.43 18.42
N SER A 26 -15.84 -2.89 19.63
CA SER A 26 -17.12 -3.55 19.91
C SER A 26 -18.15 -2.60 20.55
N THR A 27 -18.02 -1.30 20.34
CA THR A 27 -19.07 -0.33 20.67
C THR A 27 -19.69 0.20 19.38
N PRO A 28 -20.98 0.61 19.37
CA PRO A 28 -21.64 1.15 18.17
C PRO A 28 -20.88 2.32 17.54
N GLU A 29 -20.28 3.19 18.35
CA GLU A 29 -19.46 4.32 17.88
C GLU A 29 -18.17 3.84 17.22
N SER A 30 -17.50 2.85 17.81
CA SER A 30 -16.26 2.28 17.26
C SER A 30 -16.52 1.55 15.96
N GLU A 31 -17.59 0.77 15.86
CA GLU A 31 -17.99 0.08 14.64
C GLU A 31 -18.27 1.06 13.51
N THR A 32 -19.04 2.12 13.80
CA THR A 32 -19.34 3.18 12.83
C THR A 32 -18.07 3.91 12.40
N ASN A 33 -17.23 4.31 13.34
CA ASN A 33 -15.97 5.02 13.02
C ASN A 33 -15.01 4.15 12.21
N CYS A 34 -14.87 2.86 12.53
CA CYS A 34 -14.07 1.93 11.76
C CYS A 34 -14.58 1.79 10.33
N ALA A 35 -15.89 1.68 10.13
CA ALA A 35 -16.50 1.57 8.83
C ALA A 35 -16.28 2.83 7.97
N VAL A 36 -16.48 4.02 8.56
CA VAL A 36 -16.26 5.31 7.88
C VAL A 36 -14.79 5.49 7.53
N MET A 37 -13.88 5.18 8.44
CA MET A 37 -12.44 5.30 8.21
C MET A 37 -11.99 4.34 7.11
N ALA A 38 -12.40 3.08 7.16
CA ALA A 38 -12.07 2.09 6.13
C ALA A 38 -12.62 2.49 4.75
N ALA A 39 -13.83 3.01 4.68
CA ALA A 39 -14.43 3.49 3.44
C ALA A 39 -13.67 4.70 2.87
N ALA A 40 -13.25 5.64 3.72
CA ALA A 40 -12.47 6.80 3.32
C ALA A 40 -11.09 6.40 2.78
N GLU A 41 -10.38 5.52 3.48
CA GLU A 41 -9.07 5.01 3.06
C GLU A 41 -9.14 4.23 1.75
N LEU A 42 -10.15 3.36 1.61
CA LEU A 42 -10.39 2.63 0.37
C LEU A 42 -10.72 3.58 -0.79
N SER A 43 -11.55 4.59 -0.55
CA SER A 43 -11.88 5.62 -1.55
C SER A 43 -10.63 6.40 -1.98
N ASP A 44 -9.78 6.79 -1.04
CA ASP A 44 -8.52 7.49 -1.34
C ASP A 44 -7.55 6.59 -2.12
N TYR A 45 -7.42 5.33 -1.74
CA TYR A 45 -6.64 4.36 -2.51
C TYR A 45 -7.17 4.20 -3.95
N LEU A 46 -8.48 4.09 -4.12
CA LEU A 46 -9.07 3.89 -5.44
C LEU A 46 -8.94 5.13 -6.33
N LYS A 47 -9.11 6.33 -5.77
CA LYS A 47 -9.09 7.61 -6.51
C LYS A 47 -7.69 8.18 -6.69
N ASN A 48 -6.88 8.11 -5.65
CA ASN A 48 -5.58 8.80 -5.59
C ASN A 48 -4.39 7.84 -5.47
N GLY A 49 -4.62 6.56 -5.20
CA GLY A 49 -3.54 5.60 -5.00
C GLY A 49 -2.84 5.70 -3.64
N ASN A 50 -3.28 6.56 -2.74
CA ASN A 50 -2.70 6.69 -1.42
C ASN A 50 -2.99 5.45 -0.56
N ILE A 51 -2.07 5.09 0.31
CA ILE A 51 -2.19 3.96 1.24
C ILE A 51 -1.96 4.47 2.65
N ALA A 52 -2.93 4.23 3.53
CA ALA A 52 -2.83 4.49 4.96
C ALA A 52 -3.24 3.25 5.76
N HIS A 53 -2.60 3.04 6.90
CA HIS A 53 -2.87 1.98 7.87
C HIS A 53 -2.90 0.55 7.30
N SER A 54 -2.19 0.31 6.20
CA SER A 54 -2.14 -1.02 5.58
C SER A 54 -1.28 -1.99 6.40
N VAL A 55 -1.80 -3.21 6.59
CA VAL A 55 -1.05 -4.27 7.27
C VAL A 55 0.12 -4.76 6.40
N ASN A 56 -0.06 -4.84 5.10
CA ASN A 56 0.87 -5.48 4.18
C ASN A 56 1.75 -4.49 3.40
N LEU A 57 1.26 -3.29 3.15
CA LEU A 57 1.92 -2.29 2.33
C LEU A 57 2.42 -1.13 3.19
N PRO A 58 3.43 -0.38 2.75
CA PRO A 58 3.86 0.83 3.43
C PRO A 58 2.83 1.94 3.30
N ASP A 59 2.73 2.81 4.30
CA ASP A 59 1.92 4.02 4.20
C ASP A 59 2.59 5.01 3.24
N VAL A 60 1.86 5.35 2.20
CA VAL A 60 2.28 6.27 1.14
C VAL A 60 1.16 7.23 0.83
N SER A 61 1.44 8.51 0.96
CA SER A 61 0.52 9.58 0.57
C SER A 61 1.28 10.62 -0.22
N GLN A 62 0.70 11.04 -1.34
CA GLN A 62 1.22 12.09 -2.19
C GLN A 62 0.06 12.90 -2.76
N PRO A 63 0.03 14.22 -2.54
CA PRO A 63 -0.95 15.08 -3.18
C PRO A 63 -0.89 14.92 -4.71
N ARG A 64 -2.04 14.93 -5.35
CA ARG A 64 -2.13 14.79 -6.79
C ARG A 64 -1.81 16.14 -7.47
N VAL A 65 -0.84 16.15 -8.39
CA VAL A 65 -0.35 17.38 -9.05
C VAL A 65 -0.83 17.48 -10.51
N GLY A 66 -1.89 16.78 -10.86
CA GLY A 66 -2.35 16.71 -12.25
C GLY A 66 -1.65 15.59 -13.05
N GLY A 67 -2.00 15.47 -14.33
CA GLY A 67 -1.46 14.42 -15.19
C GLY A 67 -1.99 13.02 -14.85
N ARG A 68 -1.27 12.00 -15.29
CA ARG A 68 -1.56 10.59 -14.98
C ARG A 68 -0.75 10.14 -13.79
N ARG A 69 -1.36 9.35 -12.93
CA ARG A 69 -0.68 8.74 -11.79
C ARG A 69 -0.49 7.23 -12.02
N ILE A 70 0.73 6.78 -11.93
CA ILE A 70 1.09 5.37 -11.98
C ILE A 70 1.31 4.88 -10.56
N CYS A 71 0.56 3.85 -10.19
CA CYS A 71 0.64 3.19 -8.89
C CYS A 71 1.20 1.79 -9.10
N MET A 72 2.32 1.48 -8.50
CA MET A 72 2.97 0.18 -8.70
C MET A 72 3.34 -0.48 -7.39
N ILE A 73 2.83 -1.69 -7.18
CA ILE A 73 3.28 -2.60 -6.14
C ILE A 73 4.34 -3.50 -6.76
N HIS A 74 5.51 -3.58 -6.15
CA HIS A 74 6.60 -4.40 -6.67
C HIS A 74 7.45 -5.00 -5.54
N LYS A 75 8.27 -6.00 -5.90
CA LYS A 75 9.27 -6.56 -4.99
C LYS A 75 10.32 -5.50 -4.65
N ASN A 76 10.74 -5.44 -3.40
CA ASN A 76 11.79 -4.55 -2.95
C ASN A 76 13.16 -5.14 -3.28
N THR A 77 13.52 -5.13 -4.56
CA THR A 77 14.77 -5.70 -5.08
C THR A 77 15.63 -4.62 -5.74
N PRO A 78 16.96 -4.77 -5.72
CA PRO A 78 17.85 -3.86 -6.45
C PRO A 78 17.47 -3.77 -7.93
N GLY A 79 17.52 -2.56 -8.48
CA GLY A 79 17.21 -2.32 -9.89
C GLY A 79 15.72 -2.14 -10.22
N ALA A 80 14.79 -2.43 -9.31
CA ALA A 80 13.36 -2.30 -9.57
C ALA A 80 12.97 -0.87 -10.00
N ILE A 81 13.41 0.15 -9.27
CA ILE A 81 13.15 1.55 -9.62
C ILE A 81 13.80 1.93 -10.96
N SER A 82 15.04 1.47 -11.21
CA SER A 82 15.72 1.73 -12.49
C SER A 82 14.96 1.13 -13.68
N ALA A 83 14.42 -0.07 -13.53
CA ALA A 83 13.61 -0.70 -14.56
C ALA A 83 12.32 0.10 -14.84
N ILE A 84 11.63 0.55 -13.78
CA ILE A 84 10.43 1.40 -13.90
C ILE A 84 10.76 2.69 -14.64
N THR A 85 11.77 3.44 -14.17
CA THR A 85 12.15 4.72 -14.76
C THR A 85 12.66 4.60 -16.18
N SER A 86 13.36 3.51 -16.54
CA SER A 86 13.81 3.24 -17.92
C SER A 86 12.64 3.07 -18.89
N ILE A 87 11.57 2.38 -18.48
CA ILE A 87 10.36 2.24 -19.29
C ILE A 87 9.70 3.59 -19.50
N LEU A 88 9.59 4.42 -18.45
CA LEU A 88 8.99 5.75 -18.54
C LEU A 88 9.81 6.67 -19.45
N THR A 89 11.15 6.62 -19.35
CA THR A 89 12.06 7.36 -20.23
C THR A 89 11.90 6.93 -21.69
N THR A 90 11.83 5.62 -21.93
CA THR A 90 11.60 5.09 -23.29
C THR A 90 10.25 5.52 -23.86
N ALA A 91 9.23 5.63 -22.98
CA ALA A 91 7.90 6.14 -23.34
C ALA A 91 7.87 7.68 -23.45
N ARG A 92 8.98 8.38 -23.25
CA ARG A 92 9.10 9.86 -23.26
C ARG A 92 8.15 10.54 -22.27
N LEU A 93 7.91 9.91 -21.14
CA LEU A 93 7.12 10.49 -20.05
C LEU A 93 8.03 11.25 -19.09
N ASN A 94 7.61 12.45 -18.70
CA ASN A 94 8.27 13.17 -17.64
C ASN A 94 7.69 12.80 -16.28
N ILE A 95 8.56 12.61 -15.29
CA ILE A 95 8.16 12.32 -13.90
C ILE A 95 8.12 13.64 -13.15
N GLU A 96 6.93 14.07 -12.77
CA GLU A 96 6.72 15.29 -11.99
C GLU A 96 6.97 15.04 -10.49
N ASN A 97 6.44 13.93 -9.99
CA ASN A 97 6.64 13.52 -8.62
C ASN A 97 6.80 12.00 -8.54
N MET A 98 7.62 11.56 -7.60
CA MET A 98 7.81 10.16 -7.31
C MET A 98 7.97 9.95 -5.80
N VAL A 99 7.23 9.01 -5.27
CA VAL A 99 7.45 8.50 -3.93
C VAL A 99 7.54 6.98 -3.99
N ASN A 100 8.54 6.43 -3.34
CA ASN A 100 8.73 5.00 -3.17
C ASN A 100 8.95 4.71 -1.70
N LYS A 101 8.18 3.79 -1.15
CA LYS A 101 8.40 3.26 0.20
C LYS A 101 8.32 1.75 0.18
N SER A 102 9.12 1.14 1.03
CA SER A 102 9.15 -0.32 1.18
C SER A 102 8.73 -0.75 2.58
N LYS A 103 8.17 -1.94 2.65
CA LYS A 103 7.86 -2.64 3.89
C LYS A 103 8.24 -4.10 3.70
N LYS A 104 9.35 -4.51 4.32
CA LYS A 104 9.97 -5.83 4.10
C LYS A 104 10.31 -6.06 2.61
N ASP A 105 9.76 -7.11 2.03
CA ASP A 105 10.06 -7.55 0.67
C ASP A 105 9.20 -6.88 -0.41
N VAL A 106 8.28 -5.99 -0.02
CA VAL A 106 7.37 -5.31 -0.93
C VAL A 106 7.61 -3.80 -0.87
N ALA A 107 7.58 -3.17 -2.01
CA ALA A 107 7.61 -1.72 -2.16
C ALA A 107 6.37 -1.23 -2.91
N TYR A 108 6.00 0.00 -2.63
CA TYR A 108 4.95 0.72 -3.33
C TYR A 108 5.49 2.03 -3.88
N THR A 109 5.32 2.21 -5.17
CA THR A 109 5.76 3.42 -5.88
C THR A 109 4.56 4.15 -6.46
N LEU A 110 4.45 5.43 -6.15
CA LEU A 110 3.56 6.38 -6.82
C LEU A 110 4.40 7.30 -7.70
N LEU A 111 3.97 7.47 -8.95
CA LEU A 111 4.59 8.37 -9.91
C LEU A 111 3.51 9.23 -10.55
N ASP A 112 3.65 10.55 -10.46
CA ASP A 112 2.86 11.48 -11.26
C ASP A 112 3.66 11.78 -12.53
N VAL A 113 3.07 11.54 -13.68
CA VAL A 113 3.74 11.67 -14.98
C VAL A 113 2.95 12.58 -15.91
N THR A 114 3.69 13.29 -16.76
CA THR A 114 3.14 14.07 -17.87
C THR A 114 3.67 13.54 -19.20
N GLY A 115 2.84 13.63 -20.23
CA GLY A 115 3.10 13.09 -21.55
C GLY A 115 1.97 12.18 -22.02
N ASP A 116 2.17 11.55 -23.16
CA ASP A 116 1.17 10.67 -23.77
C ASP A 116 1.27 9.23 -23.20
N VAL A 117 0.38 8.93 -22.28
CA VAL A 117 0.31 7.61 -21.62
C VAL A 117 -0.46 6.64 -22.51
N THR A 118 0.28 5.81 -23.22
CA THR A 118 -0.29 4.79 -24.11
C THR A 118 -0.84 3.59 -23.35
N PRO A 119 -1.86 2.88 -23.87
CA PRO A 119 -2.39 1.66 -23.23
C PRO A 119 -1.35 0.55 -23.03
N ASP A 120 -0.32 0.49 -23.86
CA ASP A 120 0.77 -0.48 -23.81
C ASP A 120 1.70 -0.28 -22.60
N LEU A 121 1.73 0.92 -22.02
CA LEU A 121 2.58 1.23 -20.88
C LEU A 121 2.31 0.33 -19.68
N THR A 122 1.03 0.06 -19.41
CA THR A 122 0.64 -0.82 -18.29
C THR A 122 1.21 -2.23 -18.48
N SER A 123 1.14 -2.76 -19.69
CA SER A 123 1.68 -4.09 -20.02
C SER A 123 3.20 -4.13 -19.89
N LYS A 124 3.90 -3.08 -20.35
CA LYS A 124 5.36 -2.96 -20.23
C LYS A 124 5.80 -2.89 -18.77
N LEU A 125 5.13 -2.09 -17.96
CA LEU A 125 5.42 -2.00 -16.52
C LEU A 125 5.10 -3.31 -15.78
N ALA A 126 4.01 -3.98 -16.15
CA ALA A 126 3.65 -5.28 -15.58
C ALA A 126 4.61 -6.40 -16.00
N GLY A 127 5.34 -6.25 -17.10
CA GLY A 127 6.36 -7.18 -17.57
C GLY A 127 7.70 -7.10 -16.82
N ILE A 128 7.88 -6.18 -15.89
CA ILE A 128 9.07 -6.12 -15.03
C ILE A 128 9.03 -7.30 -14.06
N ASP A 129 10.13 -8.06 -13.92
CA ASP A 129 10.21 -9.21 -13.00
C ASP A 129 9.85 -8.89 -11.55
N ALA A 130 10.13 -7.67 -11.12
CA ALA A 130 9.78 -7.19 -9.80
C ALA A 130 8.30 -6.78 -9.67
N ALA A 131 7.56 -6.58 -10.77
CA ALA A 131 6.20 -6.09 -10.74
C ALA A 131 5.23 -7.10 -10.10
N ILE A 132 4.37 -6.62 -9.21
CA ILE A 132 3.29 -7.39 -8.61
C ILE A 132 1.96 -6.86 -9.15
N ARG A 133 1.78 -5.55 -9.14
CA ARG A 133 0.56 -4.91 -9.63
C ARG A 133 0.83 -3.50 -10.13
N VAL A 134 0.24 -3.16 -11.26
CA VAL A 134 0.31 -1.81 -11.86
C VAL A 134 -1.11 -1.28 -12.05
N ARG A 135 -1.29 0.00 -11.74
CA ARG A 135 -2.53 0.76 -12.01
C ARG A 135 -2.16 2.13 -12.53
N ILE A 136 -2.93 2.63 -13.47
CA ILE A 136 -2.86 4.01 -13.96
C ILE A 136 -4.19 4.70 -13.62
N LEU A 137 -4.10 5.88 -12.98
CA LEU A 137 -5.23 6.70 -12.51
C LEU A 137 -5.29 8.01 -13.30
#